data_f2139aa005aa5fb8e461b972f30b691d
#
_entry.id   f2139aa005aa5fb8e461b972f30b691d
#
_cell.length_a   1.000
_cell.length_b   1.000
_cell.length_c   1.000
_cell.angle_alpha   90.00
_cell.angle_beta   90.00
_cell.angle_gamma   90.00
#
_symmetry.space_group_name_H-M   'P 1'
#
loop_
_entity.id
_entity.type
_entity.pdbx_description
1 polymer ?
#
loop_
_entity_poly.entity_id
_entity_poly.type
_entity_poly.pdbx_seq_one_letter_code
_entity_poly.pdbx_strand_id
1 'polypeptide(L)'
;MATALLVIDVQQSFTARAYFRSEGVADFLARQNALIAGAVAQGLPVVRIFHVDPPDDAANQPFTHASGLIRPLEGLAPFDAALTLEKTRHSALAGTPLAIWLRERGITRLIVSGIRTEQCCETTTRHASDEGFEVDYVTDATLTFDMQTPAGATLTAAQIR
;
A
#
# COMPACT_ATOMS: atom_id res chain seq x y z
N MET A 1 -2.90 21.05 -10.85
CA MET A 1 -3.62 19.99 -10.13
C MET A 1 -2.67 19.41 -9.10
N ALA A 2 -3.00 19.54 -7.80
CA ALA A 2 -2.10 19.07 -6.75
C ALA A 2 -2.21 17.52 -6.64
N THR A 3 -1.06 16.86 -6.60
CA THR A 3 -0.97 15.39 -6.63
C THR A 3 -0.25 14.89 -5.38
N ALA A 4 -0.62 13.72 -4.86
CA ALA A 4 0.10 13.00 -3.81
C ALA A 4 0.39 11.56 -4.21
N LEU A 5 1.49 11.00 -3.72
CA LEU A 5 1.80 9.58 -3.81
C LEU A 5 1.37 8.87 -2.53
N LEU A 6 0.57 7.81 -2.66
CA LEU A 6 0.21 6.91 -1.57
C LEU A 6 1.05 5.63 -1.66
N VAL A 7 1.86 5.39 -0.64
CA VAL A 7 2.66 4.16 -0.47
C VAL A 7 1.94 3.29 0.55
N ILE A 8 1.20 2.29 0.04
CA ILE A 8 0.25 1.50 0.84
C ILE A 8 0.89 0.20 1.28
N ASP A 9 0.94 -0.01 2.59
CA ASP A 9 1.27 -1.27 3.26
C ASP A 9 2.59 -1.92 2.79
N VAL A 10 3.59 -1.11 2.39
CA VAL A 10 4.94 -1.61 2.07
C VAL A 10 5.66 -1.85 3.40
N GLN A 11 5.25 -2.93 4.08
CA GLN A 11 5.62 -3.21 5.47
C GLN A 11 6.11 -4.64 5.68
N GLN A 12 6.91 -4.79 6.74
CA GLN A 12 7.59 -6.04 7.07
C GLN A 12 6.63 -7.16 7.48
N SER A 13 5.42 -6.83 7.93
CA SER A 13 4.39 -7.79 8.35
C SER A 13 4.11 -8.89 7.32
N PHE A 14 4.17 -8.56 6.02
CA PHE A 14 3.91 -9.53 4.96
C PHE A 14 4.90 -10.68 4.95
N THR A 15 6.16 -10.46 5.34
CA THR A 15 7.21 -11.49 5.30
C THR A 15 6.93 -12.66 6.26
N ALA A 16 6.08 -12.45 7.26
CA ALA A 16 5.67 -13.49 8.21
C ALA A 16 4.42 -14.27 7.75
N ARG A 17 3.86 -13.97 6.58
CA ARG A 17 2.71 -14.69 6.04
C ARG A 17 3.14 -15.91 5.23
N ALA A 18 2.39 -17.00 5.37
CA ALA A 18 2.65 -18.26 4.66
C ALA A 18 2.63 -18.11 3.13
N TYR A 19 1.86 -17.16 2.60
CA TYR A 19 1.79 -16.90 1.17
C TYR A 19 2.92 -16.02 0.65
N PHE A 20 3.71 -15.41 1.54
CA PHE A 20 4.82 -14.54 1.10
C PHE A 20 5.83 -15.32 0.27
N ARG A 21 6.26 -14.72 -0.82
CA ARG A 21 7.34 -15.21 -1.68
C ARG A 21 8.28 -14.04 -1.97
N SER A 22 9.58 -14.33 -1.98
CA SER A 22 10.62 -13.32 -2.26
C SER A 22 10.76 -13.01 -3.75
N GLU A 23 10.25 -13.91 -4.62
CA GLU A 23 10.23 -13.67 -6.05
C GLU A 23 9.43 -12.40 -6.38
N GLY A 24 10.01 -11.54 -7.19
CA GLY A 24 9.41 -10.27 -7.58
C GLY A 24 9.54 -9.13 -6.55
N VAL A 25 9.97 -9.39 -5.32
CA VAL A 25 10.15 -8.35 -4.29
C VAL A 25 11.21 -7.34 -4.71
N ALA A 26 12.35 -7.80 -5.24
CA ALA A 26 13.44 -6.92 -5.68
C ALA A 26 13.00 -6.00 -6.83
N ASP A 27 12.28 -6.53 -7.82
CA ASP A 27 11.74 -5.74 -8.93
C ASP A 27 10.68 -4.74 -8.46
N PHE A 28 9.78 -5.19 -7.59
CA PHE A 28 8.80 -4.31 -6.96
C PHE A 28 9.47 -3.15 -6.21
N LEU A 29 10.45 -3.45 -5.34
CA LEU A 29 11.17 -2.42 -4.58
C LEU A 29 11.93 -1.46 -5.48
N ALA A 30 12.54 -1.94 -6.56
CA ALA A 30 13.22 -1.07 -7.52
C ALA A 30 12.23 -0.04 -8.13
N ARG A 31 11.04 -0.48 -8.55
CA ARG A 31 9.99 0.38 -9.11
C ARG A 31 9.37 1.30 -8.06
N GLN A 32 9.08 0.76 -6.87
CA GLN A 32 8.53 1.54 -5.75
C GLN A 32 9.49 2.64 -5.30
N ASN A 33 10.79 2.32 -5.18
CA ASN A 33 11.80 3.29 -4.80
C ASN A 33 12.00 4.36 -5.87
N ALA A 34 11.98 3.98 -7.16
CA ALA A 34 12.03 4.93 -8.26
C ALA A 34 10.82 5.88 -8.27
N LEU A 35 9.62 5.35 -8.00
CA LEU A 35 8.39 6.15 -7.92
C LEU A 35 8.44 7.15 -6.77
N ILE A 36 8.90 6.71 -5.59
CA ILE A 36 9.11 7.59 -4.42
C ILE A 36 10.13 8.68 -4.75
N ALA A 37 11.28 8.31 -5.29
CA ALA A 37 12.32 9.27 -5.66
C ALA A 37 11.82 10.29 -6.68
N GLY A 38 11.06 9.87 -7.68
CA GLY A 38 10.43 10.75 -8.66
C GLY A 38 9.41 11.71 -8.05
N ALA A 39 8.57 11.23 -7.14
CA ALA A 39 7.62 12.06 -6.42
C ALA A 39 8.33 13.12 -5.56
N VAL A 40 9.34 12.71 -4.79
CA VAL A 40 10.14 13.61 -3.96
C VAL A 40 10.86 14.66 -4.81
N ALA A 41 11.46 14.27 -5.94
CA ALA A 41 12.16 15.19 -6.84
C ALA A 41 11.22 16.24 -7.45
N GLN A 42 9.93 15.92 -7.60
CA GLN A 42 8.89 16.83 -8.06
C GLN A 42 8.20 17.62 -6.94
N GLY A 43 8.63 17.44 -5.69
CA GLY A 43 8.02 18.10 -4.53
C GLY A 43 6.61 17.60 -4.19
N LEU A 44 6.23 16.41 -4.66
CA LEU A 44 4.93 15.81 -4.33
C LEU A 44 4.96 15.27 -2.90
N PRO A 45 3.90 15.50 -2.11
CA PRO A 45 3.78 14.84 -0.82
C PRO A 45 3.64 13.32 -0.98
N VAL A 46 4.44 12.58 -0.21
CA VAL A 46 4.38 11.12 -0.13
C VAL A 46 3.74 10.72 1.19
N VAL A 47 2.67 9.95 1.11
CA VAL A 47 1.93 9.44 2.28
C VAL A 47 2.34 7.99 2.52
N ARG A 48 2.80 7.70 3.75
CA ARG A 48 3.07 6.34 4.20
C ARG A 48 1.85 5.78 4.92
N ILE A 49 1.41 4.59 4.51
CA ILE A 49 0.25 3.93 5.09
C ILE A 49 0.66 2.54 5.56
N PHE A 50 0.32 2.22 6.82
CA PHE A 50 0.48 0.88 7.37
C PHE A 50 -0.88 0.26 7.66
N HIS A 51 -1.00 -1.03 7.44
CA HIS A 51 -2.14 -1.83 7.90
C HIS A 51 -1.85 -2.38 9.29
N VAL A 52 -2.80 -2.19 10.19
CA VAL A 52 -2.74 -2.71 11.58
C VAL A 52 -4.06 -3.39 11.89
N ASP A 53 -4.01 -4.66 12.24
CA ASP A 53 -5.19 -5.40 12.70
C ASP A 53 -5.42 -5.20 14.20
N PRO A 54 -6.65 -5.42 14.68
CA PRO A 54 -6.95 -5.35 16.11
C PRO A 54 -6.02 -6.24 16.94
N PRO A 55 -5.62 -5.81 18.14
CA PRO A 55 -4.66 -6.54 18.97
C PRO A 55 -5.12 -7.93 19.42
N ASP A 56 -6.43 -8.18 19.43
CA ASP A 56 -7.07 -9.43 19.82
C ASP A 56 -7.22 -10.43 18.66
N ASP A 57 -6.89 -10.04 17.45
CA ASP A 57 -6.89 -10.94 16.30
C ASP A 57 -5.60 -11.76 16.25
N ALA A 58 -5.61 -12.91 16.93
CA ALA A 58 -4.47 -13.82 16.97
C ALA A 58 -4.07 -14.36 15.58
N ALA A 59 -5.01 -14.44 14.62
CA ALA A 59 -4.74 -14.91 13.27
C ALA A 59 -3.90 -13.89 12.47
N ASN A 60 -3.95 -12.63 12.85
CA ASN A 60 -3.27 -11.53 12.18
C ASN A 60 -2.10 -10.95 12.99
N GLN A 61 -1.47 -11.75 13.83
CA GLN A 61 -0.32 -11.35 14.67
C GLN A 61 0.76 -10.52 13.95
N PRO A 62 1.18 -10.85 12.71
CA PRO A 62 2.19 -10.06 11.99
C PRO A 62 1.78 -8.60 11.73
N PHE A 63 0.48 -8.31 11.70
CA PHE A 63 -0.09 -6.98 11.47
C PHE A 63 -0.50 -6.29 12.76
N THR A 64 0.08 -6.65 13.88
CA THR A 64 -0.12 -6.00 15.20
C THR A 64 1.16 -5.29 15.64
N HIS A 65 1.03 -4.25 16.45
CA HIS A 65 2.20 -3.57 17.02
C HIS A 65 3.07 -4.50 17.88
N ALA A 66 2.43 -5.48 18.55
CA ALA A 66 3.14 -6.46 19.38
C ALA A 66 4.11 -7.32 18.59
N SER A 67 3.88 -7.51 17.27
CA SER A 67 4.79 -8.27 16.41
C SER A 67 6.13 -7.59 16.15
N GLY A 68 6.21 -6.26 16.30
CA GLY A 68 7.36 -5.46 15.88
C GLY A 68 7.53 -5.31 14.36
N LEU A 69 6.54 -5.79 13.57
CA LEU A 69 6.62 -5.84 12.11
C LEU A 69 5.86 -4.70 11.40
N ILE A 70 5.21 -3.79 12.16
CA ILE A 70 4.63 -2.57 11.60
C ILE A 70 5.74 -1.55 11.36
N ARG A 71 6.49 -1.79 10.31
CA ARG A 71 7.63 -0.98 9.88
C ARG A 71 7.88 -1.18 8.39
N PRO A 72 8.61 -0.26 7.72
CA PRO A 72 8.90 -0.40 6.29
C PRO A 72 9.50 -1.76 5.95
N LEU A 73 9.09 -2.30 4.80
CA LEU A 73 9.68 -3.51 4.23
C LEU A 73 11.18 -3.28 4.00
N GLU A 74 12.00 -4.25 4.35
CA GLU A 74 13.43 -4.19 4.11
C GLU A 74 13.74 -3.97 2.61
N GLY A 75 14.60 -3.01 2.32
CA GLY A 75 14.90 -2.58 0.96
C GLY A 75 14.05 -1.41 0.44
N LEU A 76 12.99 -1.01 1.15
CA LEU A 76 12.31 0.24 0.85
C LEU A 76 13.22 1.42 1.20
N ALA A 77 13.49 2.28 0.21
CA ALA A 77 14.31 3.47 0.42
C ALA A 77 13.65 4.40 1.46
N PRO A 78 14.42 4.98 2.39
CA PRO A 78 13.88 5.92 3.35
C PRO A 78 13.39 7.18 2.62
N PHE A 79 12.29 7.76 3.10
CA PHE A 79 11.75 9.02 2.63
C PHE A 79 11.03 9.75 3.76
N ASP A 80 11.01 11.07 3.68
CA ASP A 80 10.24 11.91 4.60
C ASP A 80 8.76 11.88 4.19
N ALA A 81 7.95 11.18 4.96
CA ALA A 81 6.52 11.11 4.70
C ALA A 81 5.83 12.42 5.14
N ALA A 82 5.07 13.01 4.23
CA ALA A 82 4.23 14.19 4.55
C ALA A 82 3.10 13.83 5.52
N LEU A 83 2.69 12.55 5.53
CA LEU A 83 1.78 11.95 6.49
C LEU A 83 2.15 10.47 6.64
N THR A 84 2.15 9.99 7.88
CA THR A 84 2.14 8.54 8.18
C THR A 84 0.85 8.25 8.91
N LEU A 85 0.10 7.24 8.42
CA LEU A 85 -1.14 6.82 9.05
C LEU A 85 -1.25 5.29 9.12
N GLU A 86 -2.09 4.84 10.02
CA GLU A 86 -2.45 3.44 10.17
C GLU A 86 -3.92 3.25 9.80
N LYS A 87 -4.24 2.12 9.19
CA LYS A 87 -5.59 1.74 8.81
C LYS A 87 -5.90 0.32 9.26
N THR A 88 -7.16 0.06 9.52
CA THR A 88 -7.66 -1.27 9.90
C THR A 88 -8.60 -1.87 8.84
N ARG A 89 -8.76 -1.20 7.71
CA ARG A 89 -9.58 -1.62 6.56
C ARG A 89 -8.73 -1.69 5.30
N HIS A 90 -9.22 -2.33 4.25
CA HIS A 90 -8.49 -2.40 2.99
C HIS A 90 -8.25 -1.00 2.40
N SER A 91 -9.29 -0.19 2.31
CA SER A 91 -9.14 1.18 1.82
C SER A 91 -8.41 2.07 2.83
N ALA A 92 -7.43 2.83 2.34
CA ALA A 92 -6.72 3.82 3.14
C ALA A 92 -7.57 5.05 3.51
N LEU A 93 -8.72 5.24 2.84
CA LEU A 93 -9.65 6.32 3.17
C LEU A 93 -10.70 5.90 4.21
N ALA A 94 -10.93 4.60 4.37
CA ALA A 94 -11.98 4.10 5.26
C ALA A 94 -11.55 4.18 6.74
N GLY A 95 -12.22 5.05 7.50
CA GLY A 95 -11.98 5.20 8.94
C GLY A 95 -10.65 5.87 9.29
N THR A 96 -10.06 6.61 8.35
CA THR A 96 -8.82 7.37 8.54
C THR A 96 -9.02 8.85 8.23
N PRO A 97 -8.14 9.75 8.67
CA PRO A 97 -8.22 11.17 8.34
C PRO A 97 -7.71 11.50 6.92
N LEU A 98 -7.35 10.50 6.10
CA LEU A 98 -6.65 10.72 4.83
C LEU A 98 -7.42 11.64 3.87
N ALA A 99 -8.73 11.38 3.66
CA ALA A 99 -9.53 12.18 2.74
C ALA A 99 -9.60 13.65 3.14
N ILE A 100 -9.73 13.92 4.45
CA ILE A 100 -9.74 15.29 5.01
C ILE A 100 -8.37 15.94 4.77
N TRP A 101 -7.30 15.24 5.15
CA TRP A 101 -5.92 15.73 4.99
C TRP A 101 -5.58 16.09 3.54
N LEU A 102 -6.03 15.28 2.58
CA LEU A 102 -5.84 15.53 1.14
C LEU A 102 -6.61 16.77 0.68
N ARG A 103 -7.88 16.89 1.06
CA ARG A 103 -8.74 18.03 0.67
C ARG A 103 -8.28 19.35 1.24
N GLU A 104 -7.84 19.38 2.49
CA GLU A 104 -7.28 20.58 3.13
C GLU A 104 -6.04 21.11 2.40
N ARG A 105 -5.34 20.27 1.67
CA ARG A 105 -4.15 20.61 0.87
C ARG A 105 -4.44 20.84 -0.61
N GLY A 106 -5.72 20.81 -0.98
CA GLY A 106 -6.15 20.98 -2.37
C GLY A 106 -5.66 19.86 -3.29
N ILE A 107 -5.32 18.68 -2.73
CA ILE A 107 -4.90 17.52 -3.51
C ILE A 107 -6.13 16.91 -4.17
N THR A 108 -6.08 16.77 -5.49
CA THR A 108 -7.18 16.26 -6.32
C THR A 108 -6.78 15.04 -7.12
N ARG A 109 -5.48 14.71 -7.18
CA ARG A 109 -4.95 13.55 -7.90
C ARG A 109 -4.11 12.69 -6.98
N LEU A 110 -4.26 11.38 -7.08
CA LEU A 110 -3.53 10.40 -6.29
C LEU A 110 -2.78 9.45 -7.21
N ILE A 111 -1.53 9.16 -6.86
CA ILE A 111 -0.77 8.06 -7.41
C ILE A 111 -0.79 6.96 -6.36
N VAL A 112 -1.26 5.75 -6.71
CA VAL A 112 -1.41 4.64 -5.78
C VAL A 112 -0.42 3.53 -6.10
N SER A 113 0.32 3.09 -5.08
CA SER A 113 1.30 2.00 -5.15
C SER A 113 1.35 1.23 -3.83
N GLY A 114 1.94 0.05 -3.80
CA GLY A 114 2.16 -0.71 -2.57
C GLY A 114 1.74 -2.18 -2.62
N ILE A 115 1.22 -2.72 -1.52
CA ILE A 115 0.87 -4.12 -1.29
C ILE A 115 -0.54 -4.23 -0.69
N ARG A 116 -1.40 -5.15 -1.08
CA ARG A 116 -1.38 -6.06 -2.25
C ARG A 116 -2.15 -5.40 -3.38
N THR A 117 -1.76 -5.72 -4.60
CA THR A 117 -2.37 -5.19 -5.82
C THR A 117 -3.90 -5.25 -5.78
N GLU A 118 -4.50 -6.43 -5.64
CA GLU A 118 -5.94 -6.70 -5.74
C GLU A 118 -6.72 -6.41 -4.44
N GLN A 119 -6.05 -6.02 -3.37
CA GLN A 119 -6.67 -5.76 -2.06
C GLN A 119 -6.55 -4.28 -1.67
N CYS A 120 -5.60 -3.95 -0.81
CA CYS A 120 -5.50 -2.59 -0.25
C CYS A 120 -5.29 -1.53 -1.33
N CYS A 121 -4.46 -1.81 -2.35
CA CYS A 121 -4.20 -0.86 -3.42
C CYS A 121 -5.43 -0.65 -4.32
N GLU A 122 -6.03 -1.72 -4.83
CA GLU A 122 -7.22 -1.63 -5.68
C GLU A 122 -8.42 -1.04 -4.92
N THR A 123 -8.67 -1.50 -3.70
CA THR A 123 -9.78 -0.99 -2.88
C THR A 123 -9.62 0.51 -2.59
N THR A 124 -8.39 0.95 -2.28
CA THR A 124 -8.12 2.39 -2.09
C THR A 124 -8.33 3.17 -3.38
N THR A 125 -7.88 2.64 -4.52
CA THR A 125 -8.05 3.25 -5.85
C THR A 125 -9.53 3.47 -6.18
N ARG A 126 -10.35 2.44 -6.03
CA ARG A 126 -11.81 2.52 -6.29
C ARG A 126 -12.49 3.51 -5.35
N HIS A 127 -12.21 3.41 -4.04
CA HIS A 127 -12.79 4.32 -3.05
C HIS A 127 -12.36 5.78 -3.29
N ALA A 128 -11.10 6.02 -3.63
CA ALA A 128 -10.61 7.36 -3.95
C ALA A 128 -11.31 7.95 -5.19
N SER A 129 -11.54 7.12 -6.22
CA SER A 129 -12.30 7.52 -7.40
C SER A 129 -13.74 7.88 -7.05
N ASP A 130 -14.42 7.08 -6.21
CA ASP A 130 -15.78 7.36 -5.74
C ASP A 130 -15.86 8.64 -4.89
N GLU A 131 -14.77 8.97 -4.17
CA GLU A 131 -14.62 10.22 -3.41
C GLU A 131 -14.27 11.44 -4.28
N GLY A 132 -14.12 11.25 -5.61
CA GLY A 132 -13.90 12.31 -6.59
C GLY A 132 -12.42 12.65 -6.85
N PHE A 133 -11.47 11.84 -6.39
CA PHE A 133 -10.07 12.00 -6.76
C PHE A 133 -9.80 11.42 -8.16
N GLU A 134 -8.94 12.07 -8.92
CA GLU A 134 -8.29 11.40 -10.06
C GLU A 134 -7.23 10.43 -9.54
N VAL A 135 -7.18 9.22 -10.10
CA VAL A 135 -6.26 8.19 -9.58
C VAL A 135 -5.44 7.57 -10.70
N ASP A 136 -4.12 7.62 -10.55
CA ASP A 136 -3.17 6.81 -11.30
C ASP A 136 -2.83 5.58 -10.46
N TYR A 137 -3.33 4.44 -10.87
CA TYR A 137 -2.99 3.17 -10.23
C TYR A 137 -1.77 2.56 -10.91
N VAL A 138 -0.61 2.63 -10.24
CA VAL A 138 0.68 2.19 -10.79
C VAL A 138 0.88 0.71 -10.47
N THR A 139 0.29 -0.17 -11.26
CA THR A 139 0.33 -1.62 -11.04
C THR A 139 1.76 -2.18 -11.05
N ASP A 140 2.67 -1.61 -11.83
CA ASP A 140 4.09 -1.98 -11.83
C ASP A 140 4.82 -1.70 -10.51
N ALA A 141 4.32 -0.76 -9.71
CA ALA A 141 4.79 -0.47 -8.37
C ALA A 141 3.85 -1.07 -7.30
N THR A 142 3.22 -2.19 -7.61
CA THR A 142 2.47 -3.01 -6.65
C THR A 142 3.04 -4.42 -6.57
N LEU A 143 2.82 -5.06 -5.42
CA LEU A 143 3.19 -6.45 -5.18
C LEU A 143 1.96 -7.25 -4.76
N THR A 144 1.85 -8.47 -5.27
CA THR A 144 0.90 -9.47 -4.79
C THR A 144 1.53 -10.85 -4.82
N PHE A 145 0.80 -11.84 -4.38
CA PHE A 145 1.24 -13.22 -4.21
C PHE A 145 0.22 -14.17 -4.83
N ASP A 146 0.66 -15.37 -5.19
CA ASP A 146 -0.23 -16.40 -5.69
C ASP A 146 -1.35 -16.69 -4.70
N MET A 147 -2.55 -16.92 -5.22
CA MET A 147 -3.74 -17.26 -4.44
C MET A 147 -4.30 -18.61 -4.87
N GLN A 148 -4.83 -19.36 -3.90
CA GLN A 148 -5.57 -20.58 -4.16
C GLN A 148 -7.06 -20.25 -4.30
N THR A 149 -7.69 -20.74 -5.36
CA THR A 149 -9.14 -20.68 -5.50
C THR A 149 -9.81 -21.73 -4.61
N PRO A 150 -11.10 -21.57 -4.26
CA PRO A 150 -11.85 -22.62 -3.55
C PRO A 150 -11.85 -23.97 -4.25
N ALA A 151 -11.69 -24.00 -5.58
CA ALA A 151 -11.61 -25.22 -6.38
C ALA A 151 -10.18 -25.82 -6.44
N GLY A 152 -9.22 -25.23 -5.72
CA GLY A 152 -7.84 -25.72 -5.64
C GLY A 152 -6.93 -25.29 -6.79
N ALA A 153 -7.40 -24.44 -7.71
CA ALA A 153 -6.54 -23.88 -8.75
C ALA A 153 -5.71 -22.70 -8.20
N THR A 154 -4.51 -22.51 -8.74
CA THR A 154 -3.66 -21.39 -8.40
C THR A 154 -3.89 -20.22 -9.38
N LEU A 155 -4.17 -19.04 -8.84
CA LEU A 155 -4.05 -17.79 -9.56
C LEU A 155 -2.68 -17.20 -9.23
N THR A 156 -1.84 -17.06 -10.24
CA THR A 156 -0.50 -16.51 -10.05
C THR A 156 -0.54 -14.99 -9.85
N ALA A 157 0.46 -14.45 -9.17
CA ALA A 157 0.62 -13.01 -9.01
C ALA A 157 0.60 -12.24 -10.35
N ALA A 158 1.13 -12.85 -11.42
CA ALA A 158 1.12 -12.27 -12.76
C ALA A 158 -0.29 -12.23 -13.39
N GLN A 159 -1.15 -13.20 -13.06
CA GLN A 159 -2.54 -13.22 -13.54
C GLN A 159 -3.46 -12.26 -12.75
N ILE A 160 -3.06 -11.92 -11.52
CA ILE A 160 -3.80 -11.01 -10.64
C ILE A 160 -3.54 -9.54 -11.03
N ARG A 161 -2.33 -9.19 -11.46
CA ARG A 161 -1.94 -7.86 -11.94
C ARG A 161 -2.44 -7.58 -13.34
#